data_8afd827534462128b01e222dd6b88a09
#
_entry.id   8afd827534462128b01e222dd6b88a09
#
_cell.length_a   1.000
_cell.length_b   1.000
_cell.length_c   1.000
_cell.angle_alpha   90.00
_cell.angle_beta   90.00
_cell.angle_gamma   90.00
#
_symmetry.space_group_name_H-M   'P 1'
#
loop_
_entity.id
_entity.type
_entity.pdbx_description
1 polymer ?
#
loop_
_entity_poly.entity_id
_entity_poly.type
_entity_poly.pdbx_seq_one_letter_code
_entity_poly.pdbx_strand_id
1 'polypeptide(L)'
;MKIAFKELRKTPFEVKASVKNLKKTYAIQLKLATLEDSMQEDAPVESLQAVLGALDGVTEYVVDMLKLKPDEIEALEDLGQEDVMAIAQRLNMRLMGMSEAEIKKALTKTDDEGLE
;
A
#
# COMPACT_ATOMS: atom_id res chain seq x y z
N MET A 1 1.12 14.65 -8.88
CA MET A 1 2.42 13.95 -9.01
C MET A 1 2.27 12.69 -9.83
N LYS A 2 3.32 12.31 -10.52
CA LYS A 2 3.31 11.10 -11.35
C LYS A 2 4.03 9.99 -10.63
N ILE A 3 3.46 8.78 -10.68
CA ILE A 3 4.07 7.60 -10.07
C ILE A 3 3.84 6.40 -11.00
N ALA A 4 4.89 5.62 -11.22
CA ALA A 4 4.82 4.49 -12.14
C ALA A 4 4.72 3.17 -11.39
N PHE A 5 3.75 2.35 -11.79
CA PHE A 5 3.60 0.96 -11.34
C PHE A 5 3.46 0.09 -12.57
N LYS A 6 4.59 -0.37 -13.10
CA LYS A 6 4.63 -1.11 -14.37
C LYS A 6 3.88 -2.43 -14.31
N GLU A 7 3.72 -3.00 -13.12
CA GLU A 7 2.95 -4.22 -12.92
C GLU A 7 1.45 -4.01 -13.18
N LEU A 8 0.99 -2.75 -13.18
CA LEU A 8 -0.42 -2.42 -13.41
C LEU A 8 -0.66 -1.81 -14.78
N ARG A 9 0.23 -0.93 -15.24
CA ARG A 9 0.18 -0.38 -16.60
C ARG A 9 1.50 0.26 -16.98
N LYS A 10 1.71 0.45 -18.29
CA LYS A 10 2.97 0.96 -18.84
C LYS A 10 3.21 2.44 -18.57
N THR A 11 2.15 3.24 -18.54
CA THR A 11 2.25 4.68 -18.35
C THR A 11 2.13 5.05 -16.88
N PRO A 12 2.77 6.14 -16.42
CA PRO A 12 2.64 6.57 -15.04
C PRO A 12 1.21 6.97 -14.70
N PHE A 13 0.87 6.82 -13.41
CA PHE A 13 -0.40 7.29 -12.88
C PHE A 13 -0.24 8.72 -12.39
N GLU A 14 -1.29 9.51 -12.53
CA GLU A 14 -1.33 10.86 -11.97
C GLU A 14 -2.11 10.80 -10.67
N VAL A 15 -1.46 11.16 -9.56
CA VAL A 15 -2.08 11.15 -8.23
C VAL A 15 -1.92 12.54 -7.63
N LYS A 16 -3.00 13.07 -7.09
CA LYS A 16 -3.00 14.39 -6.49
C LYS A 16 -2.78 14.29 -4.99
N ALA A 17 -1.83 15.06 -4.46
CA ALA A 17 -1.56 15.10 -3.02
C ALA A 17 -2.53 16.08 -2.33
N SER A 18 -3.82 15.85 -2.50
CA SER A 18 -4.88 16.67 -1.91
C SER A 18 -5.13 16.27 -0.46
N VAL A 19 -5.79 17.14 0.30
CA VAL A 19 -6.21 16.83 1.67
C VAL A 19 -7.06 15.57 1.70
N LYS A 20 -7.97 15.44 0.74
CA LYS A 20 -8.84 14.26 0.62
C LYS A 20 -8.00 12.98 0.51
N ASN A 21 -7.00 12.98 -0.38
CA ASN A 21 -6.16 11.82 -0.60
C ASN A 21 -5.21 11.57 0.57
N LEU A 22 -4.72 12.62 1.22
CA LEU A 22 -3.91 12.48 2.43
C LEU A 22 -4.70 11.85 3.57
N LYS A 23 -5.97 12.24 3.74
CA LYS A 23 -6.83 11.63 4.75
C LYS A 23 -7.00 10.14 4.51
N LYS A 24 -7.18 9.73 3.25
CA LYS A 24 -7.28 8.31 2.89
C LYS A 24 -5.99 7.57 3.21
N THR A 25 -4.86 8.21 2.95
CA THR A 25 -3.54 7.64 3.24
C THR A 25 -3.35 7.42 4.73
N TYR A 26 -3.67 8.42 5.55
CA TYR A 26 -3.58 8.27 7.00
C TYR A 26 -4.55 7.23 7.54
N ALA A 27 -5.74 7.13 6.96
CA ALA A 27 -6.73 6.15 7.37
C ALA A 27 -6.25 4.72 7.15
N ILE A 28 -5.60 4.45 6.01
CA ILE A 28 -5.06 3.12 5.75
C ILE A 28 -3.87 2.80 6.65
N GLN A 29 -3.02 3.80 6.95
CA GLN A 29 -1.92 3.61 7.87
C GLN A 29 -2.43 3.26 9.26
N LEU A 30 -3.47 3.93 9.73
CA LEU A 30 -4.07 3.64 11.02
C LEU A 30 -4.66 2.23 11.05
N LYS A 31 -5.32 1.82 9.99
CA LYS A 31 -5.90 0.48 9.87
C LYS A 31 -4.82 -0.60 9.96
N LEU A 32 -3.69 -0.39 9.28
CA LEU A 32 -2.57 -1.34 9.31
C LEU A 32 -1.92 -1.40 10.70
N ALA A 33 -1.76 -0.27 11.36
CA ALA A 33 -1.22 -0.22 12.72
C ALA A 33 -2.15 -0.94 13.69
N THR A 34 -3.46 -0.73 13.56
CA THR A 34 -4.47 -1.41 14.38
C THR A 34 -4.45 -2.92 14.14
N LEU A 35 -4.18 -3.34 12.90
CA LEU A 35 -4.07 -4.76 12.58
C LEU A 35 -2.99 -5.44 13.41
N GLU A 36 -1.82 -4.83 13.52
CA GLU A 36 -0.72 -5.40 14.30
C GLU A 36 -1.13 -5.58 15.76
N ASP A 37 -1.82 -4.58 16.33
CA ASP A 37 -2.30 -4.63 17.71
C ASP A 37 -3.39 -5.67 17.92
N SER A 38 -4.17 -5.97 16.90
CA SER A 38 -5.30 -6.90 17.02
C SER A 38 -4.93 -8.36 16.72
N MET A 39 -3.70 -8.62 16.26
CA MET A 39 -3.24 -9.99 16.01
C MET A 39 -2.97 -10.69 17.33
N GLN A 40 -3.69 -11.77 17.60
CA GLN A 40 -3.57 -12.54 18.83
C GLN A 40 -3.48 -14.03 18.51
N GLU A 41 -2.55 -14.71 19.18
CA GLU A 41 -2.33 -16.15 18.96
C GLU A 41 -3.52 -17.00 19.41
N ASP A 42 -4.22 -16.57 20.46
CA ASP A 42 -5.36 -17.30 21.00
C ASP A 42 -6.69 -16.97 20.34
N ALA A 43 -6.66 -16.13 19.29
CA ALA A 43 -7.86 -15.76 18.53
C ALA A 43 -7.59 -15.85 17.01
N PRO A 44 -7.33 -17.08 16.48
CA PRO A 44 -6.92 -17.22 15.09
C PRO A 44 -8.00 -16.81 14.07
N VAL A 45 -9.28 -17.00 14.38
CA VAL A 45 -10.36 -16.61 13.47
C VAL A 45 -10.44 -15.09 13.35
N GLU A 46 -10.42 -14.41 14.49
CA GLU A 46 -10.45 -12.95 14.52
C GLU A 46 -9.21 -12.35 13.86
N SER A 47 -8.05 -12.99 14.04
CA SER A 47 -6.81 -12.55 13.39
C SER A 47 -6.90 -12.69 11.87
N LEU A 48 -7.46 -13.80 11.38
CA LEU A 48 -7.64 -14.00 9.95
C LEU A 48 -8.63 -13.00 9.36
N GLN A 49 -9.72 -12.71 10.07
CA GLN A 49 -10.69 -11.71 9.64
C GLN A 49 -10.05 -10.32 9.58
N ALA A 50 -9.20 -9.99 10.54
CA ALA A 50 -8.49 -8.70 10.56
C ALA A 50 -7.53 -8.60 9.37
N VAL A 51 -6.80 -9.66 9.04
CA VAL A 51 -5.89 -9.70 7.89
C VAL A 51 -6.68 -9.52 6.59
N LEU A 52 -7.79 -10.24 6.45
CA LEU A 52 -8.63 -10.14 5.25
C LEU A 52 -9.18 -8.73 5.08
N GLY A 53 -9.66 -8.13 6.16
CA GLY A 53 -10.14 -6.75 6.14
C GLY A 53 -9.05 -5.74 5.78
N ALA A 54 -7.83 -5.97 6.26
CA ALA A 54 -6.69 -5.11 5.94
C ALA A 54 -6.30 -5.24 4.46
N LEU A 55 -6.28 -6.47 3.93
CA LEU A 55 -6.00 -6.68 2.50
C LEU A 55 -7.03 -6.01 1.62
N ASP A 56 -8.32 -6.15 1.96
CA ASP A 56 -9.38 -5.46 1.23
C ASP A 56 -9.21 -3.95 1.30
N GLY A 57 -8.90 -3.43 2.48
CA GLY A 57 -8.70 -1.99 2.67
C GLY A 57 -7.52 -1.44 1.87
N VAL A 58 -6.41 -2.17 1.85
CA VAL A 58 -5.22 -1.77 1.08
C VAL A 58 -5.54 -1.81 -0.42
N THR A 59 -6.21 -2.86 -0.88
CA THR A 59 -6.59 -3.01 -2.28
C THR A 59 -7.52 -1.85 -2.70
N GLU A 60 -8.55 -1.56 -1.91
CA GLU A 60 -9.47 -0.46 -2.18
C GLU A 60 -8.74 0.89 -2.20
N TYR A 61 -7.78 1.08 -1.29
CA TYR A 61 -6.98 2.29 -1.24
C TYR A 61 -6.21 2.49 -2.55
N VAL A 62 -5.53 1.45 -3.03
CA VAL A 62 -4.76 1.52 -4.28
C VAL A 62 -5.68 1.79 -5.46
N VAL A 63 -6.80 1.05 -5.55
CA VAL A 63 -7.78 1.21 -6.63
C VAL A 63 -8.30 2.65 -6.67
N ASP A 64 -8.66 3.19 -5.51
CA ASP A 64 -9.24 4.53 -5.40
C ASP A 64 -8.20 5.63 -5.71
N MET A 65 -6.99 5.48 -5.16
CA MET A 65 -5.95 6.50 -5.35
C MET A 65 -5.45 6.57 -6.78
N LEU A 66 -5.28 5.42 -7.42
CA LEU A 66 -4.82 5.35 -8.81
C LEU A 66 -5.95 5.39 -9.83
N LYS A 67 -7.20 5.30 -9.38
CA LYS A 67 -8.39 5.26 -10.24
C LYS A 67 -8.25 4.17 -11.30
N LEU A 68 -8.01 2.95 -10.81
CA LEU A 68 -7.75 1.81 -11.68
C LEU A 68 -8.97 1.42 -12.51
N LYS A 69 -8.72 1.00 -13.75
CA LYS A 69 -9.71 0.42 -14.63
C LYS A 69 -9.94 -1.05 -14.27
N PRO A 70 -11.05 -1.67 -14.70
CA PRO A 70 -11.35 -3.06 -14.34
C PRO A 70 -10.22 -4.05 -14.63
N ASP A 71 -9.55 -3.93 -15.77
CA ASP A 71 -8.44 -4.81 -16.13
C ASP A 71 -7.21 -4.56 -15.24
N GLU A 72 -7.01 -3.32 -14.80
CA GLU A 72 -5.93 -2.96 -13.89
C GLU A 72 -6.21 -3.46 -12.47
N ILE A 73 -7.47 -3.44 -12.05
CA ILE A 73 -7.89 -4.01 -10.76
C ILE A 73 -7.62 -5.51 -10.74
N GLU A 74 -7.95 -6.20 -11.81
CA GLU A 74 -7.70 -7.63 -11.95
C GLU A 74 -6.20 -7.92 -11.86
N ALA A 75 -5.38 -7.12 -12.55
CA ALA A 75 -3.93 -7.26 -12.48
C ALA A 75 -3.41 -7.06 -11.05
N LEU A 76 -3.97 -6.09 -10.32
CA LEU A 76 -3.59 -5.84 -8.93
C LEU A 76 -3.93 -7.05 -8.05
N GLU A 77 -5.12 -7.60 -8.22
CA GLU A 77 -5.57 -8.75 -7.41
C GLU A 77 -4.79 -10.02 -7.72
N ASP A 78 -4.20 -10.12 -8.90
CA ASP A 78 -3.35 -11.25 -9.28
C ASP A 78 -1.94 -11.15 -8.70
N LEU A 79 -1.55 -10.00 -8.17
CA LEU A 79 -0.25 -9.83 -7.53
C LEU A 79 -0.23 -10.51 -6.16
N GLY A 80 0.96 -10.88 -5.71
CA GLY A 80 1.14 -11.38 -4.36
C GLY A 80 0.89 -10.30 -3.32
N GLN A 81 0.59 -10.73 -2.10
CA GLN A 81 0.33 -9.82 -0.98
C GLN A 81 1.47 -8.82 -0.78
N GLU A 82 2.71 -9.28 -0.86
CA GLU A 82 3.89 -8.43 -0.68
C GLU A 82 3.96 -7.33 -1.73
N ASP A 83 3.61 -7.66 -2.97
CA ASP A 83 3.64 -6.69 -4.07
C ASP A 83 2.57 -5.62 -3.89
N VAL A 84 1.37 -6.01 -3.47
CA VAL A 84 0.28 -5.07 -3.21
C VAL A 84 0.65 -4.14 -2.06
N MET A 85 1.23 -4.70 -0.99
CA MET A 85 1.68 -3.90 0.16
C MET A 85 2.79 -2.93 -0.24
N ALA A 86 3.72 -3.36 -1.09
CA ALA A 86 4.80 -2.51 -1.58
C ALA A 86 4.26 -1.33 -2.40
N ILE A 87 3.26 -1.58 -3.24
CA ILE A 87 2.59 -0.52 -4.01
C ILE A 87 1.95 0.50 -3.07
N ALA A 88 1.23 0.01 -2.06
CA ALA A 88 0.56 0.88 -1.08
C ALA A 88 1.57 1.71 -0.28
N GLN A 89 2.66 1.11 0.16
CA GLN A 89 3.71 1.81 0.90
C GLN A 89 4.34 2.91 0.06
N ARG A 90 4.63 2.61 -1.19
CA ARG A 90 5.22 3.58 -2.10
C ARG A 90 4.28 4.76 -2.33
N LEU A 91 2.98 4.48 -2.52
CA LEU A 91 1.96 5.52 -2.62
C LEU A 91 1.93 6.38 -1.37
N ASN A 92 1.91 5.76 -0.20
CA ASN A 92 1.89 6.46 1.08
C ASN A 92 3.07 7.42 1.21
N MET A 93 4.27 6.92 0.93
CA MET A 93 5.49 7.71 1.06
C MET A 93 5.52 8.88 0.09
N ARG A 94 5.09 8.66 -1.17
CA ARG A 94 5.03 9.72 -2.17
C ARG A 94 4.03 10.79 -1.79
N LEU A 95 2.87 10.41 -1.29
CA LEU A 95 1.84 11.34 -0.86
C LEU A 95 2.28 12.15 0.37
N MET A 96 3.14 11.55 1.20
CA MET A 96 3.70 12.24 2.37
C MET A 96 4.89 13.13 2.02
N GLY A 97 5.23 13.27 0.76
CA GLY A 97 6.26 14.19 0.29
C GLY A 97 7.62 13.59 0.05
N MET A 98 7.78 12.28 0.19
CA MET A 98 9.07 11.63 -0.07
C MET A 98 9.29 11.46 -1.57
N SER A 99 10.52 11.70 -2.03
CA SER A 99 10.91 11.46 -3.42
C SER A 99 11.15 9.97 -3.65
N GLU A 100 11.19 9.57 -4.92
CA GLU A 100 11.50 8.17 -5.27
C GLU A 100 12.88 7.75 -4.75
N ALA A 101 13.85 8.66 -4.80
CA ALA A 101 15.20 8.37 -4.28
C ALA A 101 15.18 8.14 -2.76
N GLU A 102 14.41 8.94 -2.03
CA GLU A 102 14.28 8.78 -0.58
C GLU A 102 13.59 7.47 -0.21
N ILE A 103 12.56 7.10 -0.97
CA ILE A 103 11.83 5.84 -0.75
C ILE A 103 12.76 4.65 -0.99
N LYS A 104 13.49 4.66 -2.09
CA LYS A 104 14.43 3.60 -2.42
C LYS A 104 15.49 3.44 -1.35
N LYS A 105 16.02 4.57 -0.85
CA LYS A 105 17.02 4.57 0.22
C LYS A 105 16.46 3.98 1.51
N ALA A 106 15.25 4.36 1.88
CA ALA A 106 14.60 3.85 3.09
C ALA A 106 14.35 2.34 3.02
N LEU A 107 13.86 1.84 1.89
CA LEU A 107 13.60 0.42 1.70
C LEU A 107 14.91 -0.39 1.66
N THR A 108 15.93 0.13 0.98
CA THR A 108 17.25 -0.53 0.91
C THR A 108 17.88 -0.62 2.29
N LYS A 109 17.76 0.44 3.09
CA LYS A 109 18.31 0.47 4.45
C LYS A 109 17.62 -0.58 5.34
N THR A 110 16.30 -0.76 5.19
CA THR A 110 15.56 -1.77 5.91
C THR A 110 16.02 -3.17 5.53
N ASP A 111 16.25 -3.41 4.23
CA ASP A 111 16.76 -4.69 3.74
C ASP A 111 18.15 -4.98 4.28
N ASP A 112 19.02 -3.97 4.33
CA ASP A 112 20.37 -4.13 4.88
C ASP A 112 20.33 -4.52 6.36
N GLU A 113 19.42 -3.91 7.13
CA GLU A 113 19.23 -4.26 8.54
C GLU A 113 18.72 -5.70 8.68
N GLY A 114 17.89 -6.14 7.76
CA GLY A 114 17.37 -7.50 7.74
C GLY A 114 18.41 -8.56 7.45
N LEU A 115 19.50 -8.20 6.80
CA LEU A 115 20.59 -9.11 6.49
C LEU A 115 21.58 -9.31 7.62
N GLU A 116 21.58 -8.44 8.59
CA GLU A 116 22.43 -8.54 9.77
C GLU A 116 21.81 -9.45 10.82
#